data_72d0935c6cc8aaf940b2f26e5245533d
#
_entry.id   72d0935c6cc8aaf940b2f26e5245533d
#
_cell.length_a   1.000
_cell.length_b   1.000
_cell.length_c   1.000
_cell.angle_alpha   90.00
_cell.angle_beta   90.00
_cell.angle_gamma   90.00
#
_symmetry.space_group_name_H-M   'P 1'
#
loop_
_entity.id
_entity.type
_entity.pdbx_description
1 polymer ?
#
loop_
_entity_poly.entity_id
_entity_poly.type
_entity_poly.pdbx_seq_one_letter_code
_entity_poly.pdbx_strand_id
1 'polypeptide(L)'
;MSRLDWPVRRGGAAVVTPSDVQEQWVEGTDRSAELPIASVTKLLTTMAALAAVEAGHVDLDQRVDQEGATVRHLLAHASGLPQNQGRRRPIGERRIYSNVGFRLLAEVVADAVGTSFEGWLGSAVLDPLGMRATRLAEREGIEDDPAAGAVSTLGDLVLLARCLLDRGAPVLGPELFAEATRVQFPGLAGLIPGVGRFDPCDWGLGFELRDEKRPHWIGERRSPGAFGHFGASGCFLWVDPEVDLAAAAVTDRDFDDEGWAMTTWPAWSDRLPAPSP
;
A
#
# COMPACT_ATOMS: atom_id res chain seq x y z
N MET A 1 16.33 -11.81 19.43
CA MET A 1 15.51 -11.69 18.22
C MET A 1 14.58 -12.89 18.17
N SER A 2 13.29 -12.70 18.03
CA SER A 2 12.34 -13.81 17.96
C SER A 2 12.31 -14.40 16.54
N ARG A 3 12.14 -15.71 16.46
CA ARG A 3 12.02 -16.46 15.21
C ARG A 3 10.61 -16.21 14.64
N LEU A 4 10.52 -16.00 13.33
CA LEU A 4 9.27 -15.96 12.59
C LEU A 4 8.94 -17.41 12.14
N ASP A 5 7.84 -17.94 12.63
CA ASP A 5 7.39 -19.30 12.32
C ASP A 5 6.24 -19.28 11.28
N TRP A 6 6.56 -18.74 10.12
CA TRP A 6 5.66 -18.70 8.97
C TRP A 6 6.01 -19.79 7.96
N PRO A 7 5.05 -20.31 7.21
CA PRO A 7 5.27 -21.39 6.24
C PRO A 7 5.88 -20.87 4.93
N VAL A 8 7.02 -20.17 5.03
CA VAL A 8 7.77 -19.59 3.92
C VAL A 8 9.23 -19.99 4.03
N ARG A 9 9.98 -20.02 2.93
CA ARG A 9 11.40 -20.40 2.96
C ARG A 9 12.29 -19.22 3.37
N ARG A 10 11.93 -18.03 2.94
CA ARG A 10 12.63 -16.77 3.27
C ARG A 10 11.61 -15.70 3.59
N GLY A 11 11.91 -14.89 4.58
CA GLY A 11 11.05 -13.77 4.92
C GLY A 11 11.35 -13.19 6.29
N GLY A 12 10.77 -12.05 6.52
CA GLY A 12 10.79 -11.35 7.79
C GLY A 12 9.55 -10.52 7.98
N ALA A 13 9.24 -10.23 9.22
CA ALA A 13 8.20 -9.31 9.63
C ALA A 13 8.74 -8.34 10.69
N ALA A 14 8.28 -7.12 10.65
CA ALA A 14 8.63 -6.08 11.61
C ALA A 14 7.38 -5.48 12.25
N VAL A 15 7.47 -5.20 13.53
CA VAL A 15 6.52 -4.38 14.27
C VAL A 15 7.20 -3.06 14.58
N VAL A 16 6.56 -1.96 14.26
CA VAL A 16 7.10 -0.60 14.36
C VAL A 16 6.22 0.21 15.30
N THR A 17 6.83 0.81 16.29
CA THR A 17 6.24 1.82 17.16
C THR A 17 7.01 3.13 17.04
N PRO A 18 6.54 4.25 17.58
CA PRO A 18 7.29 5.51 17.54
C PRO A 18 8.71 5.41 18.11
N SER A 19 8.94 4.52 19.10
CA SER A 19 10.21 4.41 19.82
C SER A 19 11.03 3.15 19.51
N ASP A 20 10.45 2.13 18.86
CA ASP A 20 11.11 0.83 18.72
C ASP A 20 10.73 0.14 17.38
N VAL A 21 11.61 -0.77 16.96
CA VAL A 21 11.36 -1.72 15.84
C VAL A 21 11.76 -3.12 16.30
N GLN A 22 10.80 -4.03 16.23
CA GLN A 22 11.00 -5.44 16.55
C GLN A 22 10.91 -6.28 15.30
N GLU A 23 12.00 -6.88 14.89
CA GLU A 23 12.08 -7.75 13.73
C GLU A 23 12.05 -9.22 14.13
N GLN A 24 11.34 -9.98 13.33
CA GLN A 24 11.28 -11.45 13.37
C GLN A 24 11.67 -11.99 11.99
N TRP A 25 12.49 -13.03 11.96
CA TRP A 25 13.00 -13.56 10.71
C TRP A 25 12.82 -15.08 10.65
N VAL A 26 12.52 -15.58 9.46
CA VAL A 26 12.61 -17.01 9.15
C VAL A 26 14.10 -17.38 9.14
N GLU A 27 14.41 -18.55 9.72
CA GLU A 27 15.78 -19.03 9.86
C GLU A 27 16.48 -19.13 8.49
N GLY A 28 17.71 -18.63 8.41
CA GLY A 28 18.49 -18.63 7.18
C GLY A 28 18.16 -17.53 6.17
N THR A 29 17.20 -16.64 6.47
CA THR A 29 16.92 -15.49 5.60
C THR A 29 18.06 -14.47 5.63
N ASP A 30 18.55 -14.10 4.46
CA ASP A 30 19.41 -12.92 4.31
C ASP A 30 18.56 -11.66 4.49
N ARG A 31 18.90 -10.86 5.52
CA ARG A 31 18.15 -9.64 5.87
C ARG A 31 18.28 -8.52 4.86
N SER A 32 19.30 -8.57 4.03
CA SER A 32 19.49 -7.63 2.91
C SER A 32 18.80 -8.08 1.63
N ALA A 33 18.10 -9.23 1.65
CA ALA A 33 17.44 -9.75 0.46
C ALA A 33 16.37 -8.79 -0.06
N GLU A 34 16.55 -8.34 -1.27
CA GLU A 34 15.55 -7.62 -2.03
C GLU A 34 14.51 -8.61 -2.56
N LEU A 35 13.26 -8.41 -2.21
CA LEU A 35 12.14 -9.25 -2.63
C LEU A 35 11.08 -8.42 -3.37
N PRO A 36 10.39 -9.00 -4.36
CA PRO A 36 9.24 -8.34 -4.98
C PRO A 36 8.17 -8.01 -3.94
N ILE A 37 7.68 -6.78 -3.94
CA ILE A 37 6.64 -6.35 -3.00
C ILE A 37 5.26 -6.23 -3.66
N ALA A 38 5.16 -6.59 -4.92
CA ALA A 38 3.92 -6.59 -5.69
C ALA A 38 3.07 -5.33 -5.38
N SER A 39 1.80 -5.48 -5.01
CA SER A 39 0.89 -4.34 -4.82
C SER A 39 1.20 -3.43 -3.61
N VAL A 40 2.14 -3.78 -2.73
CA VAL A 40 2.68 -2.80 -1.76
C VAL A 40 3.39 -1.64 -2.48
N THR A 41 3.81 -1.84 -3.75
CA THR A 41 4.26 -0.76 -4.66
C THR A 41 3.28 0.41 -4.70
N LYS A 42 1.97 0.14 -4.60
CA LYS A 42 0.95 1.20 -4.62
C LYS A 42 1.07 2.19 -3.46
N LEU A 43 1.60 1.77 -2.32
CA LEU A 43 1.89 2.70 -1.23
C LEU A 43 2.99 3.71 -1.64
N LEU A 44 4.04 3.24 -2.34
CA LEU A 44 5.10 4.11 -2.86
C LEU A 44 4.54 5.06 -3.92
N THR A 45 3.76 4.54 -4.85
CA THR A 45 3.11 5.34 -5.91
C THR A 45 2.13 6.36 -5.33
N THR A 46 1.39 5.98 -4.29
CA THR A 46 0.52 6.87 -3.53
C THR A 46 1.31 8.01 -2.91
N MET A 47 2.39 7.70 -2.18
CA MET A 47 3.23 8.72 -1.55
C MET A 47 3.84 9.66 -2.58
N ALA A 48 4.30 9.16 -3.72
CA ALA A 48 4.84 9.98 -4.81
C ALA A 48 3.75 10.89 -5.44
N ALA A 49 2.55 10.36 -5.67
CA ALA A 49 1.43 11.16 -6.19
C ALA A 49 0.99 12.25 -5.20
N LEU A 50 0.87 11.91 -3.92
CA LEU A 50 0.52 12.87 -2.87
C LEU A 50 1.64 13.91 -2.66
N ALA A 51 2.92 13.54 -2.79
CA ALA A 51 4.03 14.49 -2.78
C ALA A 51 3.94 15.48 -3.96
N ALA A 52 3.47 15.05 -5.14
CA ALA A 52 3.22 15.94 -6.26
C ALA A 52 2.02 16.87 -6.00
N VAL A 53 1.02 16.41 -5.26
CA VAL A 53 -0.10 17.26 -4.79
C VAL A 53 0.39 18.28 -3.76
N GLU A 54 1.17 17.87 -2.78
CA GLU A 54 1.75 18.74 -1.75
C GLU A 54 2.62 19.84 -2.37
N ALA A 55 3.39 19.49 -3.41
CA ALA A 55 4.21 20.44 -4.17
C ALA A 55 3.42 21.34 -5.15
N GLY A 56 2.12 21.12 -5.30
CA GLY A 56 1.25 21.89 -6.21
C GLY A 56 1.43 21.56 -7.70
N HIS A 57 2.07 20.44 -8.04
CA HIS A 57 2.20 19.97 -9.42
C HIS A 57 0.92 19.31 -9.92
N VAL A 58 0.19 18.66 -9.04
CA VAL A 58 -1.03 17.90 -9.33
C VAL A 58 -2.15 18.34 -8.39
N ASP A 59 -3.40 18.41 -8.90
CA ASP A 59 -4.59 18.62 -8.07
C ASP A 59 -5.36 17.30 -7.96
N LEU A 60 -5.81 16.96 -6.75
CA LEU A 60 -6.59 15.73 -6.52
C LEU A 60 -7.86 15.67 -7.37
N ASP A 61 -8.48 16.79 -7.66
CA ASP A 61 -9.73 16.90 -8.39
C ASP A 61 -9.54 17.25 -9.88
N GLN A 62 -8.28 17.39 -10.36
CA GLN A 62 -8.01 17.52 -11.78
C GLN A 62 -8.45 16.28 -12.56
N ARG A 63 -9.05 16.51 -13.72
CA ARG A 63 -9.45 15.43 -14.65
C ARG A 63 -8.24 14.79 -15.31
N VAL A 64 -8.26 13.47 -15.40
CA VAL A 64 -7.17 12.66 -15.99
C VAL A 64 -7.57 11.99 -17.30
N ASP A 65 -8.86 12.04 -17.65
CA ASP A 65 -9.39 11.45 -18.89
C ASP A 65 -10.63 12.16 -19.38
N GLN A 66 -11.12 11.75 -20.58
CA GLN A 66 -12.29 12.36 -21.21
C GLN A 66 -13.60 11.98 -20.51
N GLU A 67 -13.67 10.85 -19.84
CA GLU A 67 -14.83 10.39 -19.10
C GLU A 67 -15.01 11.14 -17.77
N GLY A 68 -13.98 11.86 -17.33
CA GLY A 68 -14.03 12.74 -16.16
C GLY A 68 -13.55 12.11 -14.86
N ALA A 69 -12.80 11.02 -14.92
CA ALA A 69 -12.08 10.55 -13.74
C ALA A 69 -11.05 11.59 -13.30
N THR A 70 -10.81 11.67 -11.99
CA THR A 70 -9.83 12.56 -11.40
C THR A 70 -8.70 11.77 -10.74
N VAL A 71 -7.62 12.43 -10.34
CA VAL A 71 -6.54 11.85 -9.57
C VAL A 71 -7.08 11.17 -8.30
N ARG A 72 -8.02 11.81 -7.62
CA ARG A 72 -8.74 11.25 -6.46
C ARG A 72 -9.45 9.93 -6.80
N HIS A 73 -10.11 9.85 -7.95
CA HIS A 73 -10.76 8.61 -8.38
C HIS A 73 -9.76 7.48 -8.67
N LEU A 74 -8.57 7.80 -9.22
CA LEU A 74 -7.52 6.80 -9.46
C LEU A 74 -7.00 6.25 -8.15
N LEU A 75 -6.58 7.13 -7.23
CA LEU A 75 -6.07 6.77 -5.90
C LEU A 75 -7.09 5.93 -5.12
N ALA A 76 -8.36 6.30 -5.15
CA ALA A 76 -9.41 5.61 -4.40
C ALA A 76 -10.02 4.40 -5.13
N HIS A 77 -9.47 3.95 -6.26
CA HIS A 77 -10.04 2.86 -7.05
C HIS A 77 -11.51 3.05 -7.46
N ALA A 78 -11.93 4.30 -7.66
CA ALA A 78 -13.29 4.68 -8.02
C ALA A 78 -13.45 5.18 -9.47
N SER A 79 -12.38 5.12 -10.27
CA SER A 79 -12.35 5.61 -11.66
C SER A 79 -13.12 4.76 -12.66
N GLY A 80 -13.55 3.56 -12.26
CA GLY A 80 -14.18 2.59 -13.15
C GLY A 80 -13.21 1.83 -14.07
N LEU A 81 -11.90 2.14 -14.04
CA LEU A 81 -10.89 1.43 -14.81
C LEU A 81 -10.77 -0.02 -14.33
N PRO A 82 -10.53 -0.99 -15.25
CA PRO A 82 -10.41 -2.40 -14.88
C PRO A 82 -9.12 -2.67 -14.08
N GLN A 83 -9.03 -3.85 -13.46
CA GLN A 83 -7.83 -4.27 -12.73
C GLN A 83 -6.60 -4.28 -13.64
N ASN A 84 -6.62 -5.05 -14.71
CA ASN A 84 -5.56 -5.13 -15.72
C ASN A 84 -6.12 -4.94 -17.14
N GLN A 85 -7.16 -5.69 -17.47
CA GLN A 85 -7.80 -5.71 -18.77
C GLN A 85 -9.31 -5.78 -18.61
N GLY A 86 -10.05 -5.32 -19.60
CA GLY A 86 -11.50 -5.40 -19.60
C GLY A 86 -12.18 -4.07 -19.88
N ARG A 87 -13.50 -4.09 -19.78
CA ARG A 87 -14.32 -2.92 -20.04
C ARG A 87 -14.35 -1.99 -18.82
N ARG A 88 -14.20 -0.71 -19.05
CA ARG A 88 -14.43 0.33 -18.05
C ARG A 88 -15.89 0.33 -17.59
N ARG A 89 -16.10 0.62 -16.31
CA ARG A 89 -17.41 0.87 -15.68
C ARG A 89 -17.61 2.37 -15.46
N PRO A 90 -18.85 2.82 -15.18
CA PRO A 90 -19.09 4.19 -14.77
C PRO A 90 -18.23 4.58 -13.54
N ILE A 91 -17.78 5.83 -13.55
CA ILE A 91 -17.02 6.42 -12.44
C ILE A 91 -17.92 6.45 -11.20
N GLY A 92 -17.38 6.04 -10.04
CA GLY A 92 -18.11 6.06 -8.78
C GLY A 92 -19.25 5.04 -8.64
N GLU A 93 -19.42 4.11 -9.60
CA GLU A 93 -20.44 3.05 -9.49
C GLU A 93 -20.07 2.04 -8.41
N ARG A 94 -18.80 1.69 -8.34
CA ARG A 94 -18.25 0.73 -7.38
C ARG A 94 -16.74 0.91 -7.22
N ARG A 95 -16.18 0.30 -6.20
CA ARG A 95 -14.74 0.18 -6.02
C ARG A 95 -14.21 -0.94 -6.90
N ILE A 96 -13.33 -0.57 -7.85
CA ILE A 96 -12.66 -1.52 -8.74
C ILE A 96 -11.16 -1.38 -8.53
N TYR A 97 -10.58 -2.34 -7.82
CA TYR A 97 -9.14 -2.41 -7.66
C TYR A 97 -8.45 -2.39 -9.03
N SER A 98 -7.62 -1.37 -9.30
CA SER A 98 -7.15 -1.09 -10.66
C SER A 98 -5.64 -0.84 -10.71
N ASN A 99 -4.90 -1.75 -11.35
CA ASN A 99 -3.50 -1.51 -11.73
C ASN A 99 -3.42 -0.51 -12.88
N VAL A 100 -4.37 -0.56 -13.82
CA VAL A 100 -4.47 0.41 -14.93
C VAL A 100 -4.59 1.84 -14.39
N GLY A 101 -5.39 2.04 -13.34
CA GLY A 101 -5.55 3.34 -12.71
C GLY A 101 -4.26 3.85 -12.07
N PHE A 102 -3.46 2.99 -11.45
CA PHE A 102 -2.18 3.38 -10.85
C PHE A 102 -1.08 3.65 -11.89
N ARG A 103 -1.11 2.95 -13.04
CA ARG A 103 -0.22 3.27 -14.17
C ARG A 103 -0.56 4.63 -14.76
N LEU A 104 -1.84 4.90 -15.02
CA LEU A 104 -2.30 6.22 -15.47
C LEU A 104 -1.96 7.32 -14.44
N LEU A 105 -2.10 7.06 -13.14
CA LEU A 105 -1.70 7.99 -12.09
C LEU A 105 -0.21 8.36 -12.18
N ALA A 106 0.65 7.37 -12.40
CA ALA A 106 2.08 7.59 -12.56
C ALA A 106 2.42 8.41 -13.82
N GLU A 107 1.72 8.16 -14.93
CA GLU A 107 1.83 8.98 -16.15
C GLU A 107 1.44 10.44 -15.89
N VAL A 108 0.29 10.68 -15.24
CA VAL A 108 -0.18 12.01 -14.87
C VAL A 108 0.82 12.75 -13.99
N VAL A 109 1.41 12.04 -13.01
CA VAL A 109 2.44 12.64 -12.13
C VAL A 109 3.70 12.97 -12.93
N ALA A 110 4.21 12.03 -13.73
CA ALA A 110 5.41 12.21 -14.54
C ALA A 110 5.29 13.41 -15.48
N ASP A 111 4.16 13.53 -16.17
CA ASP A 111 3.86 14.66 -17.07
C ASP A 111 3.84 15.99 -16.29
N ALA A 112 3.23 16.02 -15.11
CA ALA A 112 3.09 17.23 -14.31
C ALA A 112 4.42 17.71 -13.70
N VAL A 113 5.29 16.76 -13.27
CA VAL A 113 6.59 17.09 -12.66
C VAL A 113 7.71 17.25 -13.70
N GLY A 114 7.50 16.83 -14.95
CA GLY A 114 8.44 16.98 -16.04
C GLY A 114 9.66 16.04 -15.99
N THR A 115 9.53 14.89 -15.30
CA THR A 115 10.55 13.82 -15.23
C THR A 115 9.90 12.46 -15.24
N SER A 116 10.69 11.38 -15.37
CA SER A 116 10.14 10.02 -15.24
C SER A 116 9.49 9.81 -13.86
N PHE A 117 8.47 8.97 -13.80
CA PHE A 117 7.84 8.63 -12.53
C PHE A 117 8.82 8.02 -11.52
N GLU A 118 9.70 7.14 -11.99
CA GLU A 118 10.76 6.55 -11.15
C GLU A 118 11.71 7.63 -10.59
N GLY A 119 12.14 8.58 -11.41
CA GLY A 119 12.95 9.71 -10.96
C GLY A 119 12.26 10.57 -9.91
N TRP A 120 10.96 10.84 -10.09
CA TRP A 120 10.15 11.54 -9.09
C TRP A 120 9.98 10.73 -7.81
N LEU A 121 9.61 9.45 -7.91
CA LEU A 121 9.53 8.54 -6.77
C LEU A 121 10.84 8.53 -5.96
N GLY A 122 11.98 8.45 -6.67
CA GLY A 122 13.30 8.50 -6.06
C GLY A 122 13.49 9.77 -5.23
N SER A 123 13.36 10.94 -5.88
CA SER A 123 13.66 12.22 -5.24
C SER A 123 12.63 12.67 -4.20
N ALA A 124 11.34 12.36 -4.42
CA ALA A 124 10.26 12.83 -3.54
C ALA A 124 9.96 11.89 -2.37
N VAL A 125 10.29 10.60 -2.49
CA VAL A 125 9.94 9.60 -1.46
C VAL A 125 11.14 8.78 -1.00
N LEU A 126 11.83 8.07 -1.92
CA LEU A 126 12.84 7.10 -1.51
C LEU A 126 14.05 7.75 -0.85
N ASP A 127 14.58 8.83 -1.45
CA ASP A 127 15.74 9.55 -0.90
C ASP A 127 15.44 10.21 0.45
N PRO A 128 14.32 10.98 0.62
CA PRO A 128 13.96 11.54 1.91
C PRO A 128 13.77 10.50 3.02
N LEU A 129 13.29 9.30 2.68
CA LEU A 129 13.10 8.21 3.63
C LEU A 129 14.36 7.35 3.82
N GLY A 130 15.38 7.48 2.97
CA GLY A 130 16.57 6.65 2.99
C GLY A 130 16.36 5.22 2.49
N MET A 131 15.34 4.96 1.67
CA MET A 131 14.97 3.65 1.12
C MET A 131 15.87 3.28 -0.07
N ARG A 132 17.10 2.91 0.19
CA ARG A 132 18.17 2.75 -0.82
C ARG A 132 18.14 1.42 -1.58
N ALA A 133 17.45 0.42 -1.05
CA ALA A 133 17.30 -0.90 -1.66
C ALA A 133 15.93 -1.06 -2.36
N THR A 134 15.17 0.04 -2.46
CA THR A 134 13.86 0.03 -3.10
C THR A 134 13.94 0.69 -4.48
N ARG A 135 13.39 0.03 -5.49
CA ARG A 135 13.27 0.55 -6.86
C ARG A 135 12.08 -0.06 -7.55
N LEU A 136 11.63 0.56 -8.63
CA LEU A 136 10.73 -0.07 -9.58
C LEU A 136 11.52 -1.08 -10.43
N ALA A 137 10.84 -2.11 -10.92
CA ALA A 137 11.38 -3.11 -11.82
C ALA A 137 10.30 -3.55 -12.79
N GLU A 138 10.71 -4.22 -13.86
CA GLU A 138 9.77 -4.81 -14.82
C GLU A 138 8.87 -5.85 -14.11
N ARG A 139 7.59 -5.80 -14.42
CA ARG A 139 6.63 -6.82 -14.03
C ARG A 139 5.63 -7.09 -15.16
N GLU A 140 5.48 -8.36 -15.52
CA GLU A 140 4.52 -8.79 -16.55
C GLU A 140 4.67 -8.03 -17.88
N GLY A 141 5.91 -7.71 -18.27
CA GLY A 141 6.23 -6.97 -19.50
C GLY A 141 5.99 -5.46 -19.42
N ILE A 142 5.77 -4.93 -18.21
CA ILE A 142 5.64 -3.48 -17.94
C ILE A 142 6.90 -3.03 -17.21
N GLU A 143 7.71 -2.23 -17.90
CA GLU A 143 8.92 -1.65 -17.37
C GLU A 143 8.57 -0.67 -16.23
N ASP A 144 9.33 -0.72 -15.14
CA ASP A 144 9.17 0.15 -13.96
C ASP A 144 7.72 0.26 -13.47
N ASP A 145 7.01 -0.89 -13.40
CA ASP A 145 5.56 -0.92 -13.14
C ASP A 145 5.17 -0.25 -11.80
N PRO A 146 4.53 0.93 -11.83
CA PRO A 146 4.17 1.69 -10.63
C PRO A 146 3.00 1.06 -9.86
N ALA A 147 2.36 0.05 -10.42
CA ALA A 147 1.25 -0.63 -9.76
C ALA A 147 1.69 -1.86 -8.95
N ALA A 148 2.76 -2.55 -9.36
CA ALA A 148 3.14 -3.81 -8.74
C ALA A 148 4.61 -4.22 -8.95
N GLY A 149 5.46 -3.38 -9.55
CA GLY A 149 6.81 -3.74 -9.97
C GLY A 149 7.92 -3.49 -8.94
N ALA A 150 7.63 -2.88 -7.79
CA ALA A 150 8.70 -2.58 -6.86
C ALA A 150 9.32 -3.85 -6.24
N VAL A 151 10.63 -3.79 -6.06
CA VAL A 151 11.40 -4.68 -5.19
C VAL A 151 11.91 -3.86 -4.00
N SER A 152 12.00 -4.49 -2.83
CA SER A 152 12.39 -3.81 -1.60
C SER A 152 12.95 -4.78 -0.58
N THR A 153 13.47 -4.26 0.53
CA THR A 153 13.86 -5.01 1.73
C THR A 153 12.86 -4.77 2.86
N LEU A 154 12.86 -5.63 3.87
CA LEU A 154 12.09 -5.35 5.09
C LEU A 154 12.55 -4.05 5.75
N GLY A 155 13.85 -3.77 5.74
CA GLY A 155 14.41 -2.53 6.31
C GLY A 155 13.84 -1.27 5.66
N ASP A 156 13.75 -1.25 4.33
CA ASP A 156 13.15 -0.12 3.61
C ASP A 156 11.63 0.00 3.87
N LEU A 157 10.91 -1.13 3.94
CA LEU A 157 9.50 -1.10 4.32
C LEU A 157 9.27 -0.60 5.75
N VAL A 158 10.21 -0.84 6.67
CA VAL A 158 10.18 -0.26 8.01
C VAL A 158 10.33 1.26 7.97
N LEU A 159 11.17 1.80 7.09
CA LEU A 159 11.29 3.25 6.90
C LEU A 159 9.99 3.86 6.38
N LEU A 160 9.34 3.23 5.41
CA LEU A 160 8.03 3.64 4.93
C LEU A 160 6.96 3.52 6.04
N ALA A 161 6.98 2.43 6.81
CA ALA A 161 6.05 2.24 7.93
C ALA A 161 6.19 3.33 8.99
N ARG A 162 7.42 3.77 9.31
CA ARG A 162 7.67 4.90 10.21
C ARG A 162 7.12 6.22 9.65
N CYS A 163 7.36 6.50 8.36
CA CYS A 163 6.80 7.67 7.70
C CYS A 163 5.26 7.70 7.81
N LEU A 164 4.60 6.58 7.51
CA LEU A 164 3.14 6.48 7.59
C LEU A 164 2.63 6.59 9.03
N LEU A 165 3.35 6.02 10.00
CA LEU A 165 3.03 6.13 11.42
C LEU A 165 3.21 7.58 11.93
N ASP A 166 4.21 8.31 11.40
CA ASP A 166 4.44 9.74 11.66
C ASP A 166 3.64 10.65 10.70
N ARG A 167 2.44 10.20 10.32
CA ARG A 167 1.48 10.95 9.52
C ARG A 167 2.03 11.50 8.21
N GLY A 168 2.88 10.70 7.55
CA GLY A 168 3.45 11.00 6.25
C GLY A 168 4.74 11.83 6.26
N ALA A 169 5.20 12.29 7.44
CA ALA A 169 6.44 13.06 7.53
C ALA A 169 7.69 12.20 7.21
N PRO A 170 8.71 12.74 6.54
CA PRO A 170 8.85 14.13 6.05
C PRO A 170 8.29 14.37 4.64
N VAL A 171 7.57 13.43 4.04
CA VAL A 171 7.14 13.45 2.63
C VAL A 171 5.86 14.27 2.45
N LEU A 172 4.92 14.18 3.39
CA LEU A 172 3.60 14.84 3.34
C LEU A 172 3.37 15.69 4.57
N GLY A 173 2.59 16.77 4.38
CA GLY A 173 2.00 17.53 5.49
C GLY A 173 0.83 16.78 6.14
N PRO A 174 0.53 17.10 7.43
CA PRO A 174 -0.45 16.38 8.22
C PRO A 174 -1.89 16.52 7.68
N GLU A 175 -2.23 17.62 7.03
CA GLU A 175 -3.56 17.86 6.47
C GLU A 175 -3.84 16.93 5.28
N LEU A 176 -2.89 16.84 4.33
CA LEU A 176 -3.02 15.97 3.17
C LEU A 176 -2.98 14.50 3.58
N PHE A 177 -2.15 14.15 4.56
CA PHE A 177 -2.11 12.79 5.09
C PHE A 177 -3.43 12.40 5.77
N ALA A 178 -4.03 13.30 6.57
CA ALA A 178 -5.33 13.07 7.18
C ALA A 178 -6.44 12.91 6.13
N GLU A 179 -6.37 13.65 5.02
CA GLU A 179 -7.29 13.44 3.89
C GLU A 179 -7.05 12.09 3.21
N ALA A 180 -5.80 11.70 3.03
CA ALA A 180 -5.43 10.46 2.35
C ALA A 180 -5.88 9.21 3.12
N THR A 181 -5.87 9.24 4.44
CA THR A 181 -6.29 8.14 5.30
C THR A 181 -7.78 8.17 5.68
N ARG A 182 -8.54 9.12 5.15
CA ARG A 182 -10.00 9.20 5.30
C ARG A 182 -10.69 8.50 4.14
N VAL A 183 -11.88 7.94 4.40
CA VAL A 183 -12.73 7.31 3.36
C VAL A 183 -12.99 8.30 2.22
N GLN A 184 -12.67 7.88 1.01
CA GLN A 184 -12.99 8.57 -0.23
C GLN A 184 -14.18 7.87 -0.91
N PHE A 185 -15.15 8.62 -1.42
CA PHE A 185 -16.34 8.07 -2.05
C PHE A 185 -17.02 6.99 -1.19
N PRO A 186 -17.57 7.34 -0.02
CA PRO A 186 -18.14 6.39 0.93
C PRO A 186 -19.30 5.59 0.35
N GLY A 187 -19.48 4.35 0.83
CA GLY A 187 -20.61 3.49 0.45
C GLY A 187 -20.42 2.72 -0.87
N LEU A 188 -19.25 2.78 -1.49
CA LEU A 188 -19.00 1.98 -2.70
C LEU A 188 -18.72 0.52 -2.33
N ALA A 189 -19.57 -0.39 -2.86
CA ALA A 189 -19.27 -1.81 -2.81
C ALA A 189 -18.07 -2.17 -3.70
N GLY A 190 -17.30 -3.19 -3.33
CA GLY A 190 -16.13 -3.59 -4.08
C GLY A 190 -15.60 -4.98 -3.78
N LEU A 191 -14.47 -5.28 -4.38
CA LEU A 191 -13.72 -6.52 -4.20
C LEU A 191 -12.28 -6.20 -3.82
N ILE A 192 -11.78 -6.81 -2.76
CA ILE A 192 -10.35 -6.89 -2.47
C ILE A 192 -9.86 -8.23 -3.02
N PRO A 193 -8.98 -8.22 -4.05
CA PRO A 193 -8.50 -9.46 -4.68
C PRO A 193 -7.89 -10.42 -3.65
N GLY A 194 -8.29 -11.68 -3.69
CA GLY A 194 -7.81 -12.72 -2.76
C GLY A 194 -8.41 -12.68 -1.36
N VAL A 195 -9.15 -11.64 -0.98
CA VAL A 195 -9.76 -11.50 0.36
C VAL A 195 -11.27 -11.66 0.31
N GLY A 196 -11.97 -10.83 -0.49
CA GLY A 196 -13.43 -10.94 -0.54
C GLY A 196 -14.16 -9.74 -1.13
N ARG A 197 -15.49 -9.85 -1.15
CA ARG A 197 -16.40 -8.76 -1.52
C ARG A 197 -16.91 -8.07 -0.26
N PHE A 198 -16.96 -6.74 -0.31
CA PHE A 198 -17.40 -5.91 0.81
C PHE A 198 -18.40 -4.85 0.33
N ASP A 199 -19.34 -4.53 1.19
CA ASP A 199 -20.34 -3.50 0.98
C ASP A 199 -20.62 -2.79 2.33
N PRO A 200 -20.01 -1.64 2.57
CA PRO A 200 -19.06 -0.90 1.73
C PRO A 200 -17.67 -1.56 1.67
N CYS A 201 -16.88 -1.16 0.65
CA CYS A 201 -15.48 -1.49 0.49
C CYS A 201 -14.66 -0.19 0.55
N ASP A 202 -14.46 0.35 1.73
CA ASP A 202 -13.90 1.68 1.92
C ASP A 202 -12.39 1.74 1.70
N TRP A 203 -11.95 2.84 1.06
CA TRP A 203 -10.58 3.18 0.73
C TRP A 203 -10.33 4.65 0.96
N GLY A 204 -9.10 4.97 1.33
CA GLY A 204 -8.55 6.32 1.29
C GLY A 204 -7.95 6.67 -0.08
N LEU A 205 -7.05 7.64 -0.11
CA LEU A 205 -6.25 7.94 -1.29
C LEU A 205 -5.06 6.96 -1.34
N GLY A 206 -5.24 5.85 -2.05
CA GLY A 206 -4.23 4.81 -2.24
C GLY A 206 -4.05 3.84 -1.07
N PHE A 207 -4.70 4.07 0.04
CA PHE A 207 -4.69 3.20 1.22
C PHE A 207 -5.97 2.37 1.29
N GLU A 208 -5.82 1.05 1.44
CA GLU A 208 -6.92 0.19 1.84
C GLU A 208 -7.19 0.42 3.32
N LEU A 209 -8.44 0.76 3.65
CA LEU A 209 -8.88 0.95 5.04
C LEU A 209 -9.48 -0.35 5.56
N ARG A 210 -9.08 -0.74 6.78
CA ARG A 210 -9.66 -1.95 7.39
C ARG A 210 -11.16 -1.79 7.59
N ASP A 211 -11.59 -0.67 8.14
CA ASP A 211 -12.99 -0.40 8.45
C ASP A 211 -13.64 -1.59 9.19
N GLU A 212 -14.91 -1.90 8.94
CA GLU A 212 -15.64 -3.04 9.51
C GLU A 212 -15.55 -4.32 8.64
N LYS A 213 -14.67 -4.36 7.63
CA LYS A 213 -14.50 -5.51 6.75
C LYS A 213 -14.09 -6.77 7.52
N ARG A 214 -14.79 -7.88 7.28
CA ARG A 214 -14.52 -9.19 7.88
C ARG A 214 -14.80 -10.32 6.90
N PRO A 215 -13.90 -11.32 6.75
CA PRO A 215 -12.55 -11.37 7.34
C PRO A 215 -11.63 -10.33 6.71
N HIS A 216 -10.55 -9.97 7.39
CA HIS A 216 -9.58 -9.00 6.90
C HIS A 216 -8.14 -9.48 7.07
N TRP A 217 -7.28 -9.17 6.10
CA TRP A 217 -5.87 -9.59 6.09
C TRP A 217 -5.03 -8.94 7.21
N ILE A 218 -5.42 -7.76 7.71
CA ILE A 218 -4.74 -7.10 8.84
C ILE A 218 -5.02 -7.83 10.16
N GLY A 219 -6.19 -8.46 10.33
CA GLY A 219 -6.63 -9.11 11.58
C GLY A 219 -7.93 -8.54 12.11
N GLU A 220 -8.49 -9.21 13.11
CA GLU A 220 -9.79 -8.88 13.71
C GLU A 220 -9.67 -7.85 14.84
N ARG A 221 -8.49 -7.76 15.47
CA ARG A 221 -8.24 -6.92 16.65
C ARG A 221 -7.63 -5.55 16.34
N ARG A 222 -7.45 -5.22 15.06
CA ARG A 222 -7.00 -3.88 14.65
C ARG A 222 -8.15 -2.91 14.60
N SER A 223 -7.86 -1.62 14.79
CA SER A 223 -8.89 -0.57 14.77
C SER A 223 -9.55 -0.46 13.38
N PRO A 224 -10.78 0.05 13.30
CA PRO A 224 -11.38 0.38 12.01
C PRO A 224 -10.55 1.38 11.20
N GLY A 225 -9.84 2.29 11.88
CA GLY A 225 -8.94 3.27 11.27
C GLY A 225 -7.61 2.70 10.76
N ALA A 226 -7.34 1.40 10.96
CA ALA A 226 -6.13 0.78 10.43
C ALA A 226 -6.16 0.77 8.89
N PHE A 227 -5.01 1.05 8.29
CA PHE A 227 -4.89 1.16 6.84
C PHE A 227 -3.57 0.57 6.33
N GLY A 228 -3.50 0.29 5.05
CA GLY A 228 -2.27 -0.21 4.44
C GLY A 228 -2.49 -0.81 3.08
N HIS A 229 -1.62 -1.74 2.72
CA HIS A 229 -1.75 -2.55 1.51
C HIS A 229 -1.00 -3.87 1.64
N PHE A 230 -1.45 -4.89 0.93
CA PHE A 230 -0.70 -6.13 0.77
C PHE A 230 -0.38 -6.42 -0.70
N GLY A 231 0.56 -7.31 -0.93
CA GLY A 231 1.02 -7.70 -2.24
C GLY A 231 0.86 -9.19 -2.52
N ALA A 232 0.55 -9.51 -3.77
CA ALA A 232 0.43 -10.90 -4.23
C ALA A 232 1.70 -11.74 -3.99
N SER A 233 2.86 -11.11 -3.84
CA SER A 233 4.13 -11.77 -3.48
C SER A 233 4.28 -12.12 -2.00
N GLY A 234 3.20 -12.09 -1.22
CA GLY A 234 3.23 -12.45 0.20
C GLY A 234 3.86 -11.40 1.11
N CYS A 235 3.68 -10.15 0.80
CA CYS A 235 4.16 -9.00 1.56
C CYS A 235 3.02 -8.09 1.99
N PHE A 236 3.23 -7.31 3.03
CA PHE A 236 2.28 -6.28 3.45
C PHE A 236 2.98 -5.14 4.20
N LEU A 237 2.27 -4.02 4.27
CA LEU A 237 2.51 -2.94 5.22
C LEU A 237 1.16 -2.39 5.68
N TRP A 238 0.97 -2.28 7.00
CA TRP A 238 -0.20 -1.64 7.58
C TRP A 238 0.16 -0.76 8.78
N VAL A 239 -0.68 0.21 9.08
CA VAL A 239 -0.61 1.12 10.22
C VAL A 239 -1.94 1.09 10.96
N ASP A 240 -1.89 1.02 12.28
CA ASP A 240 -3.03 1.20 13.19
C ASP A 240 -2.78 2.43 14.05
N PRO A 241 -3.33 3.59 13.65
CA PRO A 241 -3.05 4.86 14.31
C PRO A 241 -3.64 4.98 15.72
N GLU A 242 -4.62 4.15 16.06
CA GLU A 242 -5.25 4.20 17.41
C GLU A 242 -4.36 3.61 18.50
N VAL A 243 -3.36 2.82 18.12
CA VAL A 243 -2.39 2.19 19.04
C VAL A 243 -0.95 2.53 18.72
N ASP A 244 -0.72 3.53 17.86
CA ASP A 244 0.61 3.96 17.41
C ASP A 244 1.47 2.78 16.95
N LEU A 245 0.91 1.91 16.12
CA LEU A 245 1.53 0.66 15.68
C LEU A 245 1.49 0.54 14.16
N ALA A 246 2.62 0.12 13.59
CA ALA A 246 2.66 -0.33 12.20
C ALA A 246 3.36 -1.68 12.11
N ALA A 247 3.10 -2.40 11.02
CA ALA A 247 3.82 -3.62 10.72
C ALA A 247 4.06 -3.77 9.22
N ALA A 248 5.19 -4.41 8.90
CA ALA A 248 5.56 -4.74 7.54
C ALA A 248 6.08 -6.17 7.48
N ALA A 249 5.92 -6.81 6.33
CA ALA A 249 6.49 -8.12 6.06
C ALA A 249 6.88 -8.27 4.60
N VAL A 250 7.94 -9.05 4.38
CA VAL A 250 8.38 -9.51 3.05
C VAL A 250 8.59 -11.01 3.11
N THR A 251 8.14 -11.74 2.09
CA THR A 251 8.33 -13.20 1.99
C THR A 251 8.57 -13.63 0.55
N ASP A 252 8.97 -14.89 0.37
CA ASP A 252 9.16 -15.54 -0.93
C ASP A 252 8.02 -16.51 -1.29
N ARG A 253 6.83 -16.33 -0.70
CA ARG A 253 5.65 -17.16 -0.97
C ARG A 253 4.47 -16.28 -1.37
N ASP A 254 3.83 -16.61 -2.49
CA ASP A 254 2.69 -15.84 -2.97
C ASP A 254 1.52 -15.86 -1.99
N PHE A 255 0.78 -14.75 -1.93
CA PHE A 255 -0.30 -14.50 -0.98
C PHE A 255 -1.39 -15.58 -0.98
N ASP A 256 -1.81 -16.02 -2.16
CA ASP A 256 -2.92 -16.96 -2.36
C ASP A 256 -2.49 -18.43 -2.39
N ASP A 257 -1.18 -18.71 -2.29
CA ASP A 257 -0.67 -20.08 -2.28
C ASP A 257 -1.22 -20.86 -1.08
N GLU A 258 -2.17 -21.76 -1.34
CA GLU A 258 -2.87 -22.57 -0.34
C GLU A 258 -3.57 -21.76 0.79
N GLY A 259 -3.81 -20.45 0.57
CA GLY A 259 -4.50 -19.58 1.52
C GLY A 259 -3.73 -19.29 2.82
N TRP A 260 -2.40 -19.53 2.83
CA TRP A 260 -1.57 -19.39 4.02
C TRP A 260 -1.59 -17.99 4.62
N ALA A 261 -1.57 -16.96 3.76
CA ALA A 261 -1.50 -15.57 4.21
C ALA A 261 -2.73 -15.16 5.02
N MET A 262 -3.93 -15.49 4.52
CA MET A 262 -5.20 -15.20 5.22
C MET A 262 -5.37 -15.97 6.53
N THR A 263 -4.61 -17.06 6.74
CA THR A 263 -4.58 -17.79 8.01
C THR A 263 -3.50 -17.23 8.94
N THR A 264 -2.33 -16.91 8.40
CA THR A 264 -1.13 -16.58 9.19
C THR A 264 -1.10 -15.10 9.60
N TRP A 265 -1.38 -14.17 8.68
CA TRP A 265 -1.23 -12.74 8.94
C TRP A 265 -2.22 -12.22 9.98
N PRO A 266 -3.55 -12.50 9.88
CA PRO A 266 -4.49 -12.12 10.94
C PRO A 266 -4.11 -12.69 12.29
N ALA A 267 -3.77 -13.99 12.35
CA ALA A 267 -3.40 -14.65 13.59
C ALA A 267 -2.10 -14.08 14.20
N TRP A 268 -1.15 -13.64 13.38
CA TRP A 268 0.07 -12.96 13.85
C TRP A 268 -0.24 -11.55 14.33
N SER A 269 -0.97 -10.77 13.55
CA SER A 269 -1.34 -9.39 13.86
C SER A 269 -2.19 -9.30 15.14
N ASP A 270 -3.10 -10.23 15.35
CA ASP A 270 -3.99 -10.24 16.53
C ASP A 270 -3.28 -10.56 17.85
N ARG A 271 -2.02 -11.01 17.82
CA ARG A 271 -1.16 -11.16 19.02
C ARG A 271 -0.48 -9.86 19.43
N LEU A 272 -0.42 -8.87 18.53
CA LEU A 272 0.18 -7.57 18.82
C LEU A 272 -0.75 -6.74 19.72
N PRO A 273 -0.23 -5.68 20.40
CA PRO A 273 -1.07 -4.76 21.17
C PRO A 273 -2.26 -4.29 20.34
N ALA A 274 -3.42 -4.27 20.95
CA ALA A 274 -4.69 -3.89 20.33
C ALA A 274 -5.28 -2.66 21.03
N PRO A 275 -6.15 -1.88 20.36
CA PRO A 275 -6.95 -0.83 21.03
C PRO A 275 -7.65 -1.41 22.26
N SER A 276 -7.79 -0.59 23.28
CA SER A 276 -8.65 -0.94 24.42
C SER A 276 -10.10 -1.04 23.93
N PRO A 277 -10.86 -2.02 24.41
CA PRO A 277 -12.24 -2.22 24.01
C PRO A 277 -13.14 -1.04 24.38
#